data_df500e1796725b434c1f7ede2f4a1aeb
#
_entry.id   df500e1796725b434c1f7ede2f4a1aeb
#
_cell.length_a   1.000
_cell.length_b   1.000
_cell.length_c   1.000
_cell.angle_alpha   90.00
_cell.angle_beta   90.00
_cell.angle_gamma   90.00
#
_symmetry.space_group_name_H-M   'P 1'
#
loop_
_entity.id
_entity.type
_entity.pdbx_description
1 polymer ?
#
loop_
_entity_poly.entity_id
_entity_poly.type
_entity_poly.pdbx_seq_one_letter_code
_entity_poly.pdbx_strand_id
1 'polypeptide(L)'
;MGGIQRREVWAFVFGAVAVLAATVAPSVSTAEGTTTSSAGPATDQPNVVLIQVDDQTARQFRGRFMPKTMRLLTHRGTRFSDYIATTPQCCPSRASLLTGQYTHNNGVLSNGRGYPFLRDKENVLPVWLQQAGYNTIHVGKFMNGYWKFVDRPADVAPGWTDWRTVVGGRFGYYEYFMSRNGQWHHFGKHKNDYITRVLTKNAVSAIHKFAPSDAPFYLQLDEHAPHGSGGRQVFRCSGKHIRAAKPDPLDLNAFRKAPLPEPPSFNERHMADKPKFLRKLPRVDQQAKSNLRFHWRCALASLVGVDRAVGDVYRAVKRQGELGNTIFVYISDNGLFYGEHRIDSGKVLPYDEALRLPLVIKLPKRYRGGQERVQKVDAPVGNIDLAPTILDLAHAQPCPPEGACRVMDGRSLMPLLTNSGGWPSDRGLLTEYHAGSSGRYATCQYDGIRTENSIYVEHHSVVADPATRTCRATLEVERYDLKRDPYELRNLCYGGTIARCPNDAQQNSLAQRLHDLADCAGIEGRDERVHGRPFCE
;
A
#
# COMPACT_ATOMS: atom_id res chain seq x y z
N MET A 1 28.22 58.78 22.72
CA MET A 1 29.29 58.89 21.74
C MET A 1 28.86 58.02 20.59
N GLY A 2 28.27 58.43 19.51
CA GLY A 2 28.51 59.59 18.64
C GLY A 2 29.12 59.05 17.34
N GLY A 3 28.34 59.07 16.26
CA GLY A 3 28.95 58.76 14.97
C GLY A 3 27.90 58.53 13.87
N ILE A 4 27.30 59.64 13.41
CA ILE A 4 26.48 59.79 12.19
C ILE A 4 27.42 60.05 11.01
N GLN A 5 27.20 59.44 9.84
CA GLN A 5 27.53 60.01 8.51
C GLN A 5 26.80 59.17 7.45
N ARG A 6 25.95 59.71 6.71
CA ARG A 6 25.75 60.68 5.61
C ARG A 6 25.62 60.00 4.27
N ARG A 7 24.52 60.34 3.66
CA ARG A 7 24.05 60.13 2.27
C ARG A 7 25.05 60.66 1.25
N GLU A 8 25.11 60.00 0.09
CA GLU A 8 25.34 60.72 -1.17
C GLU A 8 24.36 60.26 -2.25
N VAL A 9 23.74 61.26 -2.87
CA VAL A 9 22.82 61.24 -4.01
C VAL A 9 23.62 61.62 -5.25
N TRP A 10 23.53 60.85 -6.30
CA TRP A 10 23.97 61.31 -7.63
C TRP A 10 22.85 61.20 -8.63
N ALA A 11 22.46 62.38 -9.15
CA ALA A 11 21.57 62.57 -10.28
C ALA A 11 22.43 62.80 -11.56
N PHE A 12 22.06 62.21 -12.67
CA PHE A 12 22.46 62.60 -14.03
C PHE A 12 21.25 62.48 -14.95
N VAL A 13 20.74 63.51 -15.37
CA VAL A 13 20.65 64.38 -16.56
C VAL A 13 20.38 63.66 -17.90
N PHE A 14 19.25 64.08 -18.47
CA PHE A 14 18.65 63.76 -19.77
C PHE A 14 19.54 64.13 -20.96
N GLY A 15 19.51 63.29 -22.00
CA GLY A 15 19.90 63.59 -23.35
C GLY A 15 18.91 63.02 -24.36
N ALA A 16 18.10 63.92 -24.93
CA ALA A 16 17.17 63.58 -26.01
C ALA A 16 17.86 63.64 -27.35
N VAL A 17 17.78 62.61 -28.16
CA VAL A 17 18.10 62.65 -29.61
C VAL A 17 16.83 62.19 -30.35
N ALA A 18 16.27 63.12 -31.13
CA ALA A 18 15.23 62.89 -32.10
C ALA A 18 15.79 62.41 -33.42
N VAL A 19 15.31 61.25 -33.89
CA VAL A 19 15.54 60.80 -35.28
C VAL A 19 14.18 60.63 -35.94
N LEU A 20 13.92 61.45 -36.96
CA LEU A 20 12.78 61.26 -37.87
C LEU A 20 13.05 60.05 -38.78
N ALA A 21 12.12 59.12 -38.85
CA ALA A 21 12.07 58.12 -39.91
C ALA A 21 10.64 58.04 -40.48
N ALA A 22 10.59 58.08 -41.79
CA ALA A 22 9.37 58.16 -42.60
C ALA A 22 8.54 56.89 -42.52
N THR A 23 7.23 57.10 -42.43
CA THR A 23 6.21 56.05 -42.44
C THR A 23 5.90 55.58 -43.86
N VAL A 24 6.15 54.29 -44.12
CA VAL A 24 5.51 53.55 -45.21
C VAL A 24 4.50 52.58 -44.57
N ALA A 25 3.22 52.78 -44.82
CA ALA A 25 2.14 51.91 -44.36
C ALA A 25 2.00 50.71 -45.30
N PRO A 26 2.00 49.47 -44.80
CA PRO A 26 1.42 48.34 -45.51
C PRO A 26 -0.02 48.14 -45.10
N SER A 27 -0.88 47.97 -46.11
CA SER A 27 -2.26 47.60 -45.98
C SER A 27 -2.43 46.24 -45.26
N VAL A 28 -3.11 46.24 -44.11
CA VAL A 28 -3.46 45.01 -43.38
C VAL A 28 -4.78 44.51 -43.95
N SER A 29 -4.72 43.36 -44.63
CA SER A 29 -5.87 42.54 -44.96
C SER A 29 -6.31 41.81 -43.69
N THR A 30 -7.50 42.08 -43.18
CA THR A 30 -8.14 41.36 -42.07
C THR A 30 -8.62 39.99 -42.59
N ALA A 31 -7.77 38.96 -42.35
CA ALA A 31 -8.26 37.60 -42.39
C ALA A 31 -8.82 37.28 -40.96
N GLU A 32 -10.16 37.09 -40.88
CA GLU A 32 -10.78 36.50 -39.71
C GLU A 32 -10.27 35.06 -39.54
N GLY A 33 -9.24 34.90 -38.71
CA GLY A 33 -8.75 33.62 -38.24
C GLY A 33 -9.70 33.07 -37.16
N THR A 34 -10.60 32.17 -37.56
CA THR A 34 -11.23 31.26 -36.63
C THR A 34 -10.13 30.49 -35.89
N THR A 35 -9.85 30.88 -34.64
CA THR A 35 -9.05 30.08 -33.71
C THR A 35 -9.86 28.82 -33.37
N THR A 36 -9.73 27.79 -34.20
CA THR A 36 -9.99 26.44 -33.75
C THR A 36 -8.94 26.14 -32.66
N SER A 37 -9.40 26.15 -31.41
CA SER A 37 -8.66 25.56 -30.28
C SER A 37 -8.39 24.11 -30.67
N SER A 38 -7.20 23.81 -31.16
CA SER A 38 -6.73 22.45 -31.29
C SER A 38 -6.58 21.91 -29.87
N ALA A 39 -7.59 21.18 -29.39
CA ALA A 39 -7.39 20.27 -28.28
C ALA A 39 -6.17 19.41 -28.66
N GLY A 40 -5.08 19.56 -27.94
CA GLY A 40 -3.91 18.70 -28.10
C GLY A 40 -4.36 17.24 -28.02
N PRO A 41 -3.62 16.30 -28.59
CA PRO A 41 -4.00 14.90 -28.53
C PRO A 41 -4.23 14.53 -27.08
N ALA A 42 -5.44 14.04 -26.76
CA ALA A 42 -5.76 13.54 -25.44
C ALA A 42 -4.66 12.55 -25.05
N THR A 43 -3.92 12.84 -24.00
CA THR A 43 -2.84 11.97 -23.54
C THR A 43 -3.41 10.57 -23.36
N ASP A 44 -2.77 9.54 -23.91
CA ASP A 44 -3.23 8.14 -23.77
C ASP A 44 -2.97 7.59 -22.35
N GLN A 45 -2.77 8.50 -21.41
CA GLN A 45 -2.50 8.24 -20.01
C GLN A 45 -3.82 8.17 -19.21
N PRO A 46 -4.08 7.07 -18.48
CA PRO A 46 -5.27 6.93 -17.66
C PRO A 46 -5.21 7.71 -16.36
N ASN A 47 -6.36 8.13 -15.85
CA ASN A 47 -6.50 8.41 -14.42
C ASN A 47 -6.34 7.13 -13.62
N VAL A 48 -5.72 7.20 -12.44
CA VAL A 48 -5.56 6.07 -11.54
C VAL A 48 -6.18 6.40 -10.17
N VAL A 49 -7.08 5.54 -9.71
CA VAL A 49 -7.65 5.58 -8.36
C VAL A 49 -7.22 4.32 -7.62
N LEU A 50 -6.28 4.46 -6.70
CA LEU A 50 -5.83 3.40 -5.80
C LEU A 50 -6.53 3.57 -4.46
N ILE A 51 -7.26 2.53 -4.02
CA ILE A 51 -7.93 2.47 -2.72
C ILE A 51 -7.26 1.38 -1.90
N GLN A 52 -6.53 1.78 -0.87
CA GLN A 52 -5.83 0.89 0.05
C GLN A 52 -6.53 0.92 1.41
N VAL A 53 -6.83 -0.25 1.96
CA VAL A 53 -7.37 -0.41 3.31
C VAL A 53 -6.31 -1.00 4.24
N ASP A 54 -6.51 -0.85 5.55
CA ASP A 54 -5.53 -1.19 6.58
C ASP A 54 -6.00 -2.41 7.39
N ASP A 55 -5.23 -3.51 7.37
CA ASP A 55 -5.51 -4.77 8.08
C ASP A 55 -6.70 -5.59 7.52
N GLN A 56 -7.09 -5.45 6.26
CA GLN A 56 -8.16 -6.28 5.70
C GLN A 56 -7.65 -7.64 5.22
N THR A 57 -8.20 -8.71 5.76
CA THR A 57 -7.89 -10.08 5.32
C THR A 57 -8.64 -10.45 4.03
N ALA A 58 -8.10 -11.41 3.27
CA ALA A 58 -8.78 -11.96 2.09
C ALA A 58 -10.17 -12.56 2.42
N ARG A 59 -10.38 -13.03 3.65
CA ARG A 59 -11.67 -13.59 4.12
C ARG A 59 -12.75 -12.53 4.31
N GLN A 60 -12.37 -11.27 4.57
CA GLN A 60 -13.29 -10.14 4.71
C GLN A 60 -13.68 -9.56 3.34
N PHE A 61 -12.91 -9.83 2.28
CA PHE A 61 -13.19 -9.34 0.94
C PHE A 61 -14.18 -10.25 0.21
N ARG A 62 -15.48 -10.12 0.55
CA ARG A 62 -16.60 -10.97 0.05
C ARG A 62 -17.83 -10.11 -0.25
N GLY A 63 -18.64 -10.56 -1.22
CA GLY A 63 -19.86 -9.86 -1.64
C GLY A 63 -20.86 -9.60 -0.53
N ARG A 64 -20.97 -10.51 0.44
CA ARG A 64 -21.84 -10.34 1.62
C ARG A 64 -21.41 -9.22 2.56
N PHE A 65 -20.13 -8.81 2.51
CA PHE A 65 -19.57 -7.76 3.36
C PHE A 65 -19.34 -6.44 2.61
N MET A 66 -18.98 -6.53 1.32
CA MET A 66 -18.64 -5.39 0.47
C MET A 66 -19.35 -5.46 -0.90
N PRO A 67 -20.68 -5.40 -0.94
CA PRO A 67 -21.45 -5.63 -2.18
C PRO A 67 -21.20 -4.59 -3.27
N LYS A 68 -20.92 -3.32 -2.91
CA LYS A 68 -20.64 -2.27 -3.90
C LYS A 68 -19.28 -2.47 -4.54
N THR A 69 -18.27 -2.76 -3.74
CA THR A 69 -16.90 -3.05 -4.20
C THR A 69 -16.91 -4.27 -5.13
N MET A 70 -17.61 -5.35 -4.75
CA MET A 70 -17.76 -6.51 -5.63
C MET A 70 -18.40 -6.15 -6.97
N ARG A 71 -19.54 -5.47 -6.93
CA ARG A 71 -20.29 -5.12 -8.15
C ARG A 71 -19.56 -4.13 -9.04
N LEU A 72 -18.92 -3.09 -8.48
CA LEU A 72 -18.34 -1.98 -9.22
C LEU A 72 -16.92 -2.25 -9.69
N LEU A 73 -16.13 -2.96 -8.89
CA LEU A 73 -14.73 -3.23 -9.18
C LEU A 73 -14.50 -4.70 -9.53
N THR A 74 -14.84 -5.65 -8.65
CA THR A 74 -14.46 -7.07 -8.83
C THR A 74 -15.14 -7.72 -10.02
N HIS A 75 -16.45 -7.56 -10.19
CA HIS A 75 -17.16 -8.14 -11.33
C HIS A 75 -16.86 -7.44 -12.67
N ARG A 76 -16.20 -6.30 -12.64
CA ARG A 76 -15.83 -5.49 -13.80
C ARG A 76 -14.32 -5.37 -14.03
N GLY A 77 -13.52 -5.93 -13.15
CA GLY A 77 -12.07 -5.92 -13.16
C GLY A 77 -11.48 -7.32 -13.14
N THR A 78 -10.18 -7.41 -12.95
CA THR A 78 -9.40 -8.62 -12.73
C THR A 78 -9.18 -8.80 -11.24
N ARG A 79 -9.52 -9.96 -10.70
CA ARG A 79 -9.23 -10.33 -9.32
C ARG A 79 -7.97 -11.17 -9.28
N PHE A 80 -7.03 -10.80 -8.44
CA PHE A 80 -5.85 -11.59 -8.13
C PHE A 80 -6.13 -12.40 -6.85
N SER A 81 -5.96 -13.72 -6.91
CA SER A 81 -6.23 -14.61 -5.79
C SER A 81 -5.02 -14.84 -4.89
N ASP A 82 -3.83 -14.54 -5.41
CA ASP A 82 -2.54 -14.74 -4.74
C ASP A 82 -1.71 -13.44 -4.75
N TYR A 83 -2.30 -12.36 -4.20
CA TYR A 83 -1.61 -11.09 -3.97
C TYR A 83 -0.99 -11.08 -2.57
N ILE A 84 0.32 -10.88 -2.51
CA ILE A 84 1.18 -11.07 -1.34
C ILE A 84 1.74 -9.73 -0.86
N ALA A 85 1.61 -9.44 0.43
CA ALA A 85 2.41 -8.41 1.08
C ALA A 85 3.82 -8.98 1.35
N THR A 86 4.84 -8.43 0.70
CA THR A 86 6.23 -8.86 0.86
C THR A 86 6.76 -8.65 2.28
N THR A 87 6.19 -7.69 3.00
CA THR A 87 6.35 -7.54 4.45
C THR A 87 4.98 -7.25 5.05
N PRO A 88 4.38 -8.17 5.83
CA PRO A 88 3.00 -8.03 6.30
C PRO A 88 2.88 -7.07 7.48
N GLN A 89 3.24 -5.81 7.24
CA GLN A 89 3.14 -4.70 8.19
C GLN A 89 2.93 -3.37 7.45
N CYS A 90 2.14 -2.45 7.99
CA CYS A 90 1.65 -1.25 7.32
C CYS A 90 2.76 -0.44 6.61
N CYS A 91 3.77 0.08 7.35
CA CYS A 91 4.78 0.96 6.75
C CYS A 91 5.67 0.26 5.73
N PRO A 92 6.21 -0.94 6.02
CA PRO A 92 6.97 -1.70 5.04
C PRO A 92 6.18 -1.94 3.75
N SER A 93 4.96 -2.45 3.85
CA SER A 93 4.11 -2.72 2.70
C SER A 93 3.80 -1.47 1.88
N ARG A 94 3.53 -0.33 2.55
CA ARG A 94 3.29 0.97 1.89
C ARG A 94 4.54 1.52 1.21
N ALA A 95 5.71 1.34 1.83
CA ALA A 95 6.99 1.71 1.23
C ALA A 95 7.27 0.87 -0.03
N SER A 96 7.03 -0.44 0.03
CA SER A 96 7.20 -1.34 -1.11
C SER A 96 6.27 -0.97 -2.27
N LEU A 97 5.02 -0.58 -1.99
CA LEU A 97 4.09 -0.08 -3.01
C LEU A 97 4.62 1.20 -3.67
N LEU A 98 5.16 2.16 -2.89
CA LEU A 98 5.61 3.45 -3.43
C LEU A 98 6.95 3.36 -4.16
N THR A 99 7.76 2.35 -3.89
CA THR A 99 9.11 2.22 -4.44
C THR A 99 9.26 1.10 -5.48
N GLY A 100 8.32 0.16 -5.52
CA GLY A 100 8.48 -1.09 -6.29
C GLY A 100 9.60 -1.99 -5.75
N GLN A 101 10.03 -1.79 -4.49
CA GLN A 101 11.19 -2.50 -3.90
C GLN A 101 10.81 -3.30 -2.66
N TYR A 102 11.56 -4.37 -2.42
CA TYR A 102 11.59 -5.07 -1.14
C TYR A 102 12.09 -4.15 -0.01
N THR A 103 11.80 -4.50 1.24
CA THR A 103 12.12 -3.62 2.37
C THR A 103 13.61 -3.53 2.66
N HIS A 104 14.40 -4.56 2.37
CA HIS A 104 15.86 -4.49 2.47
C HIS A 104 16.47 -3.47 1.48
N ASN A 105 15.81 -3.20 0.33
CA ASN A 105 16.21 -2.19 -0.65
C ASN A 105 15.67 -0.80 -0.31
N ASN A 106 14.39 -0.66 0.08
CA ASN A 106 13.81 0.65 0.38
C ASN A 106 14.08 1.17 1.80
N GLY A 107 14.57 0.34 2.72
CA GLY A 107 15.00 0.70 4.08
C GLY A 107 13.91 0.73 5.15
N VAL A 108 12.63 0.59 4.80
CA VAL A 108 11.51 0.62 5.75
C VAL A 108 11.23 -0.78 6.30
N LEU A 109 12.03 -1.22 7.25
CA LEU A 109 12.01 -2.59 7.77
C LEU A 109 10.87 -2.88 8.76
N SER A 110 10.22 -1.86 9.31
CA SER A 110 9.12 -2.01 10.29
C SER A 110 8.32 -0.74 10.48
N ASN A 111 7.19 -0.84 11.20
CA ASN A 111 6.42 0.34 11.62
C ASN A 111 7.19 1.29 12.57
N GLY A 112 8.15 0.78 13.32
CA GLY A 112 9.06 1.57 14.16
C GLY A 112 10.12 2.32 13.34
N ARG A 113 10.48 1.74 12.19
CA ARG A 113 11.35 2.32 11.18
C ARG A 113 10.48 2.69 9.96
N GLY A 114 9.58 3.65 10.14
CA GLY A 114 8.64 4.08 9.10
C GLY A 114 9.25 5.05 8.09
N TYR A 115 8.51 6.09 7.72
CA TYR A 115 8.90 7.09 6.72
C TYR A 115 10.32 7.66 6.89
N PRO A 116 10.82 7.91 8.12
CA PRO A 116 12.19 8.38 8.33
C PRO A 116 13.27 7.55 7.65
N PHE A 117 13.06 6.25 7.62
CA PHE A 117 14.03 5.28 7.11
C PHE A 117 13.83 4.95 5.62
N LEU A 118 12.81 5.51 4.99
CA LEU A 118 12.65 5.39 3.54
C LEU A 118 13.86 6.00 2.85
N ARG A 119 14.60 5.19 2.13
CA ARG A 119 15.75 5.63 1.34
C ARG A 119 15.26 6.40 0.14
N ASP A 120 15.96 7.48 -0.19
CA ASP A 120 15.72 8.28 -1.39
C ASP A 120 14.25 8.68 -1.56
N LYS A 121 13.77 9.55 -0.67
CA LYS A 121 12.35 9.96 -0.57
C LYS A 121 11.87 10.76 -1.78
N GLU A 122 12.79 11.37 -2.51
CA GLU A 122 12.53 12.12 -3.75
C GLU A 122 12.39 11.20 -4.97
N ASN A 123 12.58 9.89 -4.80
CA ASN A 123 12.61 8.90 -5.89
C ASN A 123 11.55 7.81 -5.63
N VAL A 124 10.28 8.19 -5.70
CA VAL A 124 9.11 7.36 -5.39
C VAL A 124 7.98 7.59 -6.39
N LEU A 125 7.04 6.66 -6.47
CA LEU A 125 5.94 6.66 -7.44
C LEU A 125 5.24 8.02 -7.65
N PRO A 126 4.83 8.78 -6.62
CA PRO A 126 4.17 10.07 -6.86
C PRO A 126 5.09 11.10 -7.51
N VAL A 127 6.40 11.07 -7.24
CA VAL A 127 7.37 11.95 -7.91
C VAL A 127 7.47 11.60 -9.39
N TRP A 128 7.61 10.33 -9.73
CA TRP A 128 7.69 9.87 -11.13
C TRP A 128 6.43 10.19 -11.93
N LEU A 129 5.26 10.06 -11.27
CA LEU A 129 3.99 10.42 -11.90
C LEU A 129 3.86 11.95 -12.13
N GLN A 130 4.36 12.78 -11.21
CA GLN A 130 4.42 14.23 -11.45
C GLN A 130 5.31 14.57 -12.65
N GLN A 131 6.46 13.90 -12.79
CA GLN A 131 7.33 14.07 -13.97
C GLN A 131 6.62 13.67 -15.27
N ALA A 132 5.71 12.70 -15.19
CA ALA A 132 4.88 12.27 -16.32
C ALA A 132 3.62 13.14 -16.53
N GLY A 133 3.50 14.26 -15.81
CA GLY A 133 2.39 15.23 -15.99
C GLY A 133 1.14 14.96 -15.17
N TYR A 134 1.16 14.00 -14.24
CA TYR A 134 0.00 13.71 -13.39
C TYR A 134 -0.20 14.73 -12.28
N ASN A 135 -1.45 15.05 -12.00
CA ASN A 135 -1.86 15.57 -10.70
C ASN A 135 -1.90 14.42 -9.68
N THR A 136 -1.05 14.46 -8.67
CA THR A 136 -0.91 13.41 -7.66
C THR A 136 -1.60 13.81 -6.35
N ILE A 137 -2.52 12.97 -5.87
CA ILE A 137 -3.35 13.26 -4.72
C ILE A 137 -3.23 12.13 -3.68
N HIS A 138 -2.90 12.49 -2.45
CA HIS A 138 -2.95 11.56 -1.31
C HIS A 138 -4.06 11.93 -0.35
N VAL A 139 -4.87 10.96 0.05
CA VAL A 139 -5.95 11.13 1.04
C VAL A 139 -5.88 10.00 2.06
N GLY A 140 -5.59 10.30 3.33
CA GLY A 140 -5.72 9.31 4.40
C GLY A 140 -4.45 8.98 5.16
N LYS A 141 -4.26 7.70 5.49
CA LYS A 141 -3.13 7.21 6.27
C LYS A 141 -1.88 7.06 5.40
N PHE A 142 -0.82 7.76 5.75
CA PHE A 142 0.49 7.57 5.13
C PHE A 142 1.35 6.57 5.94
N MET A 143 2.66 6.72 5.92
CA MET A 143 3.60 5.92 6.73
C MET A 143 3.76 6.48 8.14
N ASN A 144 4.00 5.59 9.12
CA ASN A 144 4.31 6.01 10.48
C ASN A 144 5.59 6.85 10.52
N GLY A 145 5.63 7.78 11.45
CA GLY A 145 6.81 8.62 11.64
C GLY A 145 6.88 9.82 10.68
N TYR A 146 6.06 9.87 9.64
CA TYR A 146 6.01 11.02 8.73
C TYR A 146 5.91 12.35 9.51
N TRP A 147 4.98 12.45 10.45
CA TRP A 147 4.77 13.67 11.28
C TRP A 147 5.95 14.03 12.21
N LYS A 148 6.90 13.15 12.45
CA LYS A 148 8.11 13.42 13.26
C LYS A 148 9.22 14.09 12.47
N PHE A 149 9.13 14.05 11.14
CA PHE A 149 10.06 14.68 10.20
C PHE A 149 9.53 16.02 9.69
N VAL A 150 8.29 16.30 10.00
CA VAL A 150 7.64 17.55 9.68
C VAL A 150 7.95 18.50 10.83
N ASP A 151 9.09 19.15 10.79
CA ASP A 151 9.43 20.22 11.73
C ASP A 151 8.50 21.42 11.57
N ARG A 152 7.73 21.45 10.47
CA ARG A 152 6.74 22.48 10.17
C ARG A 152 5.47 21.85 9.59
N PRO A 153 4.27 22.41 9.91
CA PRO A 153 3.02 21.98 9.29
C PRO A 153 2.99 22.04 7.75
N ALA A 154 3.91 22.80 7.16
CA ALA A 154 4.00 23.04 5.72
C ALA A 154 4.68 21.89 4.93
N ASP A 155 5.32 20.94 5.61
CA ASP A 155 6.06 19.90 4.90
C ASP A 155 5.10 18.86 4.32
N VAL A 156 5.04 18.79 3.00
CA VAL A 156 4.32 17.79 2.21
C VAL A 156 5.35 16.75 1.76
N ALA A 157 5.00 15.48 1.78
CA ALA A 157 5.90 14.46 1.24
C ALA A 157 6.12 14.69 -0.26
N PRO A 158 7.33 14.41 -0.79
CA PRO A 158 7.66 14.64 -2.20
C PRO A 158 6.68 13.98 -3.16
N GLY A 159 6.43 14.64 -4.28
CA GLY A 159 5.63 14.10 -5.38
C GLY A 159 4.12 14.24 -5.23
N TRP A 160 3.58 14.98 -4.24
CA TRP A 160 2.14 15.16 -4.06
C TRP A 160 1.66 16.57 -4.40
N THR A 161 0.78 16.67 -5.39
CA THR A 161 0.14 17.93 -5.81
C THR A 161 -0.95 18.38 -4.81
N ASP A 162 -1.70 17.43 -4.23
CA ASP A 162 -2.73 17.69 -3.23
C ASP A 162 -2.57 16.69 -2.08
N TRP A 163 -2.23 17.20 -0.89
CA TRP A 163 -1.87 16.41 0.28
C TRP A 163 -2.92 16.54 1.37
N ARG A 164 -3.70 15.48 1.59
CA ARG A 164 -4.78 15.41 2.59
C ARG A 164 -4.56 14.22 3.52
N THR A 165 -3.50 14.28 4.27
CA THR A 165 -2.95 13.14 5.01
C THR A 165 -3.21 13.24 6.49
N VAL A 166 -3.56 12.11 7.10
CA VAL A 166 -3.70 12.01 8.56
C VAL A 166 -2.33 12.11 9.21
N VAL A 167 -2.19 13.07 10.15
CA VAL A 167 -0.95 13.39 10.84
C VAL A 167 -1.11 13.25 12.35
N GLY A 168 0.02 13.19 13.06
CA GLY A 168 0.05 13.02 14.51
C GLY A 168 0.06 11.55 14.94
N GLY A 169 0.54 11.29 16.15
CA GLY A 169 0.81 9.94 16.66
C GLY A 169 -0.40 9.12 17.10
N ARG A 170 -1.61 9.66 16.97
CA ARG A 170 -2.86 8.98 17.35
C ARG A 170 -3.72 8.74 16.13
N PHE A 171 -3.50 7.60 15.48
CA PHE A 171 -4.41 7.12 14.44
C PHE A 171 -5.68 6.58 15.10
N GLY A 172 -6.78 7.29 14.96
CA GLY A 172 -8.08 6.94 15.48
C GLY A 172 -9.18 7.20 14.48
N TYR A 173 -10.37 6.68 14.75
CA TYR A 173 -11.56 6.95 13.94
C TYR A 173 -12.15 8.35 14.21
N TYR A 174 -11.71 8.99 15.28
CA TYR A 174 -12.08 10.30 15.78
C TYR A 174 -10.89 10.92 16.50
N GLU A 175 -10.94 12.22 16.83
CA GLU A 175 -9.89 12.91 17.58
C GLU A 175 -8.51 12.79 16.90
N TYR A 176 -8.45 13.12 15.63
CA TYR A 176 -7.23 13.08 14.81
C TYR A 176 -6.97 14.40 14.11
N PHE A 177 -5.75 14.57 13.63
CA PHE A 177 -5.38 15.70 12.79
C PHE A 177 -5.18 15.22 11.34
N MET A 178 -5.47 16.10 10.39
CA MET A 178 -5.17 15.94 8.98
C MET A 178 -4.42 17.16 8.47
N SER A 179 -3.30 16.94 7.79
CA SER A 179 -2.65 17.97 6.99
C SER A 179 -3.42 18.15 5.68
N ARG A 180 -3.72 19.39 5.32
CA ARG A 180 -4.21 19.79 4.00
C ARG A 180 -3.17 20.74 3.41
N ASN A 181 -2.30 20.21 2.57
CA ASN A 181 -1.19 20.93 1.98
C ASN A 181 -0.35 21.70 3.02
N GLY A 182 -0.01 21.04 4.12
CA GLY A 182 0.78 21.61 5.21
C GLY A 182 -0.02 22.26 6.33
N GLN A 183 -1.29 22.55 6.15
CA GLN A 183 -2.14 23.10 7.20
C GLN A 183 -2.84 21.99 7.98
N TRP A 184 -2.69 21.96 9.30
CA TRP A 184 -3.28 20.94 10.16
C TRP A 184 -4.70 21.33 10.58
N HIS A 185 -5.63 20.41 10.37
CA HIS A 185 -7.03 20.52 10.76
C HIS A 185 -7.35 19.43 11.79
N HIS A 186 -7.96 19.82 12.91
CA HIS A 186 -8.45 18.89 13.93
C HIS A 186 -9.87 18.42 13.59
N PHE A 187 -10.06 17.11 13.69
CA PHE A 187 -11.36 16.44 13.61
C PHE A 187 -11.70 15.85 14.97
N GLY A 188 -12.80 16.30 15.56
CA GLY A 188 -13.21 15.95 16.91
C GLY A 188 -14.03 14.65 17.00
N LYS A 189 -15.11 14.69 17.82
CA LYS A 189 -16.00 13.53 18.11
C LYS A 189 -17.35 13.59 17.42
N HIS A 190 -17.63 14.63 16.65
CA HIS A 190 -18.90 14.73 15.95
C HIS A 190 -19.04 13.60 14.91
N LYS A 191 -20.27 13.12 14.67
CA LYS A 191 -20.54 12.03 13.72
C LYS A 191 -19.98 12.27 12.31
N ASN A 192 -19.84 13.53 11.91
CA ASN A 192 -19.29 13.90 10.61
C ASN A 192 -17.76 13.87 10.58
N ASP A 193 -17.10 13.79 11.75
CA ASP A 193 -15.64 13.69 11.89
C ASP A 193 -15.16 12.24 11.82
N TYR A 194 -16.08 11.28 11.65
CA TYR A 194 -15.72 9.88 11.44
C TYR A 194 -14.77 9.76 10.24
N ILE A 195 -13.59 9.17 10.47
CA ILE A 195 -12.46 9.24 9.53
C ILE A 195 -12.84 8.82 8.10
N THR A 196 -13.47 7.65 7.91
CA THR A 196 -13.86 7.18 6.56
C THR A 196 -14.78 8.16 5.83
N ARG A 197 -15.68 8.86 6.55
CA ARG A 197 -16.52 9.93 5.95
C ARG A 197 -15.69 11.11 5.48
N VAL A 198 -14.73 11.54 6.31
CA VAL A 198 -13.84 12.66 6.00
C VAL A 198 -12.95 12.31 4.81
N LEU A 199 -12.35 11.11 4.81
CA LEU A 199 -11.51 10.65 3.71
C LEU A 199 -12.31 10.55 2.40
N THR A 200 -13.51 9.96 2.44
CA THR A 200 -14.41 9.89 1.27
C THR A 200 -14.73 11.27 0.70
N LYS A 201 -15.10 12.24 1.55
CA LYS A 201 -15.39 13.63 1.11
C LYS A 201 -14.16 14.26 0.46
N ASN A 202 -12.98 14.07 1.03
CA ASN A 202 -11.73 14.61 0.49
C ASN A 202 -11.38 13.96 -0.88
N ALA A 203 -11.54 12.66 -1.02
CA ALA A 203 -11.31 11.95 -2.28
C ALA A 203 -12.30 12.40 -3.37
N VAL A 204 -13.59 12.48 -3.06
CA VAL A 204 -14.62 12.98 -3.99
C VAL A 204 -14.34 14.44 -4.39
N SER A 205 -13.99 15.30 -3.43
CA SER A 205 -13.63 16.69 -3.71
C SER A 205 -12.39 16.80 -4.61
N ALA A 206 -11.39 15.95 -4.42
CA ALA A 206 -10.21 15.89 -5.28
C ALA A 206 -10.57 15.48 -6.72
N ILE A 207 -11.40 14.45 -6.89
CA ILE A 207 -11.88 14.03 -8.20
C ILE A 207 -12.61 15.18 -8.91
N HIS A 208 -13.51 15.89 -8.22
CA HIS A 208 -14.19 17.05 -8.82
C HIS A 208 -13.25 18.20 -9.19
N LYS A 209 -12.14 18.36 -8.46
CA LYS A 209 -11.14 19.39 -8.74
C LYS A 209 -10.27 19.04 -9.94
N PHE A 210 -9.81 17.78 -10.03
CA PHE A 210 -8.76 17.39 -10.96
C PHE A 210 -9.26 16.66 -12.22
N ALA A 211 -10.41 15.98 -12.17
CA ALA A 211 -10.94 15.27 -13.34
C ALA A 211 -11.33 16.17 -14.54
N PRO A 212 -11.71 17.45 -14.34
CA PRO A 212 -11.94 18.37 -15.47
C PRO A 212 -10.64 18.90 -16.12
N SER A 213 -9.46 18.58 -15.57
CA SER A 213 -8.17 19.00 -16.13
C SER A 213 -7.78 18.11 -17.31
N ASP A 214 -7.05 18.68 -18.29
CA ASP A 214 -6.44 17.92 -19.39
C ASP A 214 -5.35 16.95 -18.87
N ALA A 215 -4.72 17.25 -17.72
CA ALA A 215 -3.72 16.40 -17.10
C ALA A 215 -4.40 15.24 -16.34
N PRO A 216 -3.90 14.00 -16.47
CA PRO A 216 -4.41 12.86 -15.73
C PRO A 216 -4.17 13.04 -14.22
N PHE A 217 -4.94 12.30 -13.40
CA PHE A 217 -4.72 12.29 -11.96
C PHE A 217 -4.42 10.89 -11.42
N TYR A 218 -3.57 10.85 -10.40
CA TYR A 218 -3.34 9.71 -9.53
C TYR A 218 -3.90 10.03 -8.14
N LEU A 219 -4.97 9.34 -7.73
CA LEU A 219 -5.55 9.45 -6.40
C LEU A 219 -5.24 8.19 -5.60
N GLN A 220 -4.46 8.33 -4.52
CA GLN A 220 -4.27 7.30 -3.51
C GLN A 220 -5.13 7.60 -2.30
N LEU A 221 -6.19 6.79 -2.11
CA LEU A 221 -7.08 6.84 -0.95
C LEU A 221 -6.70 5.72 0.03
N ASP A 222 -6.08 6.12 1.13
CA ASP A 222 -5.58 5.24 2.18
C ASP A 222 -6.52 5.25 3.39
N GLU A 223 -7.46 4.31 3.41
CA GLU A 223 -8.43 4.15 4.49
C GLU A 223 -7.77 3.64 5.77
N HIS A 224 -8.28 4.07 6.92
CA HIS A 224 -7.85 3.55 8.21
C HIS A 224 -8.58 2.23 8.57
N ALA A 225 -9.81 2.06 8.12
CA ALA A 225 -10.60 0.86 8.35
C ALA A 225 -10.09 -0.32 7.50
N PRO A 226 -10.13 -1.56 8.04
CA PRO A 226 -10.66 -1.98 9.33
C PRO A 226 -9.64 -2.05 10.48
N HIS A 227 -8.52 -1.33 10.42
CA HIS A 227 -7.49 -1.33 11.47
C HIS A 227 -8.05 -1.03 12.87
N GLY A 228 -7.50 -1.66 13.89
CA GLY A 228 -7.90 -1.45 15.26
C GLY A 228 -7.66 -0.01 15.76
N SER A 229 -8.56 0.51 16.59
CA SER A 229 -8.39 1.83 17.19
C SER A 229 -7.32 1.85 18.26
N GLY A 230 -6.41 2.84 18.23
CA GLY A 230 -5.52 3.16 19.35
C GLY A 230 -6.29 3.87 20.48
N GLY A 231 -6.07 3.48 21.75
CA GLY A 231 -6.58 4.21 22.92
C GLY A 231 -7.80 3.60 23.62
N ARG A 232 -8.01 4.07 24.88
CA ARG A 232 -9.18 3.74 25.70
C ARG A 232 -10.41 4.50 25.18
N GLN A 233 -11.24 3.90 24.36
CA GLN A 233 -12.55 4.49 24.05
C GLN A 233 -13.65 3.44 24.21
N VAL A 234 -14.64 3.80 25.02
CA VAL A 234 -15.80 3.00 25.38
C VAL A 234 -16.85 3.14 24.30
N PHE A 235 -16.84 2.25 23.30
CA PHE A 235 -17.93 2.08 22.34
C PHE A 235 -18.33 0.61 22.29
N ARG A 236 -19.52 0.32 21.74
CA ARG A 236 -20.04 -1.07 21.66
C ARG A 236 -19.14 -2.03 20.87
N CYS A 237 -18.25 -1.52 20.02
CA CYS A 237 -17.18 -2.25 19.33
C CYS A 237 -15.79 -2.07 19.96
N SER A 238 -15.68 -1.57 21.18
CA SER A 238 -14.42 -1.47 21.92
C SER A 238 -14.67 -1.89 23.37
N GLY A 239 -14.55 -3.18 23.66
CA GLY A 239 -14.48 -3.65 25.05
C GLY A 239 -13.23 -3.07 25.75
N LYS A 240 -13.22 -3.05 27.09
CA LYS A 240 -12.15 -2.46 27.92
C LYS A 240 -10.72 -2.92 27.59
N HIS A 241 -10.55 -3.97 26.77
CA HIS A 241 -9.26 -4.63 26.52
C HIS A 241 -8.97 -4.92 25.04
N ILE A 242 -9.84 -4.52 24.08
CA ILE A 242 -9.69 -4.89 22.68
C ILE A 242 -9.58 -3.65 21.82
N ARG A 243 -8.49 -3.56 21.07
CA ARG A 243 -8.27 -2.52 20.07
C ARG A 243 -8.98 -2.87 18.77
N ALA A 244 -10.31 -2.96 18.79
CA ALA A 244 -11.11 -3.23 17.62
C ALA A 244 -11.29 -2.00 16.72
N ALA A 245 -11.60 -2.23 15.45
CA ALA A 245 -12.07 -1.20 14.55
C ALA A 245 -13.34 -0.53 15.12
N LYS A 246 -13.52 0.77 14.83
CA LYS A 246 -14.76 1.48 15.15
C LYS A 246 -15.59 1.66 13.90
N PRO A 247 -16.77 1.05 13.82
CA PRO A 247 -17.71 1.32 12.73
C PRO A 247 -18.22 2.76 12.76
N ASP A 248 -18.65 3.22 11.59
CA ASP A 248 -19.49 4.40 11.51
C ASP A 248 -20.74 4.21 12.42
N PRO A 249 -21.22 5.27 13.12
CA PRO A 249 -22.45 5.19 13.92
C PRO A 249 -23.66 4.62 13.17
N LEU A 250 -23.73 4.80 11.85
CA LEU A 250 -24.79 4.22 11.00
C LEU A 250 -24.68 2.69 10.86
N ASP A 251 -23.48 2.14 11.06
CA ASP A 251 -23.18 0.72 10.80
C ASP A 251 -22.93 -0.10 12.08
N LEU A 252 -23.12 0.48 13.26
CA LEU A 252 -22.88 -0.17 14.56
C LEU A 252 -23.60 -1.52 14.73
N ASN A 253 -24.72 -1.70 14.06
CA ASN A 253 -25.52 -2.92 14.10
C ASN A 253 -25.23 -3.88 12.92
N ALA A 254 -24.39 -3.47 11.95
CA ALA A 254 -24.02 -4.34 10.84
C ALA A 254 -23.23 -5.54 11.37
N PHE A 255 -23.52 -6.71 10.85
CA PHE A 255 -22.80 -7.96 11.14
C PHE A 255 -22.75 -8.38 12.63
N ARG A 256 -23.67 -7.88 13.49
CA ARG A 256 -23.73 -8.26 14.93
C ARG A 256 -23.81 -9.76 15.18
N LYS A 257 -24.38 -10.52 14.24
CA LYS A 257 -24.54 -11.97 14.33
C LYS A 257 -23.52 -12.74 13.48
N ALA A 258 -22.58 -12.05 12.79
CA ALA A 258 -21.61 -12.74 11.96
C ALA A 258 -20.76 -13.71 12.81
N PRO A 259 -20.62 -14.97 12.39
CA PRO A 259 -19.75 -15.92 13.07
C PRO A 259 -18.28 -15.50 12.87
N LEU A 260 -17.43 -15.80 13.84
CA LEU A 260 -15.99 -15.80 13.64
C LEU A 260 -15.66 -16.95 12.69
N PRO A 261 -14.88 -16.74 11.62
CA PRO A 261 -14.37 -17.84 10.82
C PRO A 261 -13.47 -18.74 11.66
N GLU A 262 -13.68 -20.04 11.54
CA GLU A 262 -12.87 -21.05 12.22
C GLU A 262 -12.34 -22.04 11.15
N PRO A 263 -11.35 -21.61 10.32
CA PRO A 263 -10.70 -22.53 9.39
C PRO A 263 -9.94 -23.63 10.13
N PRO A 264 -9.43 -24.65 9.44
CA PRO A 264 -8.59 -25.68 10.05
C PRO A 264 -7.40 -25.15 10.85
N SER A 265 -6.82 -24.00 10.45
CA SER A 265 -5.76 -23.30 11.19
C SER A 265 -6.23 -22.58 12.46
N PHE A 266 -7.55 -22.34 12.63
CA PHE A 266 -8.07 -21.70 13.83
C PHE A 266 -7.84 -22.53 15.08
N ASN A 267 -7.16 -21.95 16.08
CA ASN A 267 -6.85 -22.63 17.34
C ASN A 267 -6.21 -24.00 17.12
N GLU A 268 -5.27 -24.08 16.19
CA GLU A 268 -4.65 -25.29 15.66
C GLU A 268 -4.35 -26.32 16.76
N ARG A 269 -4.80 -27.56 16.55
CA ARG A 269 -4.73 -28.61 17.58
C ARG A 269 -3.30 -29.12 17.78
N HIS A 270 -2.57 -29.32 16.69
CA HIS A 270 -1.26 -29.95 16.69
C HIS A 270 -0.21 -28.91 16.29
N MET A 271 0.64 -28.53 17.21
CA MET A 271 1.69 -27.53 17.02
C MET A 271 3.11 -28.13 17.18
N ALA A 272 3.21 -29.46 17.31
CA ALA A 272 4.50 -30.11 17.58
C ALA A 272 5.50 -29.99 16.41
N ASP A 273 5.00 -29.83 15.20
CA ASP A 273 5.79 -29.64 13.97
C ASP A 273 6.24 -28.19 13.75
N LYS A 274 5.63 -27.23 14.42
CA LYS A 274 5.94 -25.80 14.29
C LYS A 274 7.28 -25.42 14.95
N PRO A 275 7.86 -24.25 14.65
CA PRO A 275 8.98 -23.67 15.37
C PRO A 275 8.74 -23.56 16.87
N LYS A 276 9.80 -23.59 17.68
CA LYS A 276 9.71 -23.62 19.15
C LYS A 276 8.93 -22.45 19.73
N PHE A 277 9.05 -21.27 19.16
CA PHE A 277 8.37 -20.07 19.65
C PHE A 277 6.85 -20.15 19.44
N LEU A 278 6.38 -20.79 18.37
CA LEU A 278 4.94 -21.00 18.10
C LEU A 278 4.34 -22.13 18.94
N ARG A 279 5.08 -23.23 19.14
CA ARG A 279 4.61 -24.37 19.94
C ARG A 279 4.19 -24.01 21.37
N LYS A 280 4.76 -22.92 21.91
CA LYS A 280 4.47 -22.42 23.27
C LYS A 280 3.18 -21.60 23.36
N LEU A 281 2.56 -21.25 22.23
CA LEU A 281 1.33 -20.47 22.25
C LEU A 281 0.20 -21.28 22.90
N PRO A 282 -0.51 -20.70 23.88
CA PRO A 282 -1.64 -21.36 24.50
C PRO A 282 -2.78 -21.55 23.51
N ARG A 283 -3.67 -22.49 23.79
CA ARG A 283 -4.91 -22.59 23.04
C ARG A 283 -5.77 -21.36 23.25
N VAL A 284 -6.48 -20.97 22.19
CA VAL A 284 -7.48 -19.91 22.25
C VAL A 284 -8.63 -20.40 23.13
N ASP A 285 -8.76 -19.82 24.33
CA ASP A 285 -9.85 -20.13 25.26
C ASP A 285 -11.17 -19.43 24.86
N GLN A 286 -12.24 -19.69 25.62
CA GLN A 286 -13.56 -19.13 25.33
C GLN A 286 -13.60 -17.61 25.41
N GLN A 287 -12.84 -16.99 26.34
CA GLN A 287 -12.76 -15.54 26.47
C GLN A 287 -12.03 -14.93 25.29
N ALA A 288 -10.88 -15.48 24.91
CA ALA A 288 -10.12 -15.06 23.73
C ALA A 288 -10.96 -15.21 22.45
N LYS A 289 -11.66 -16.35 22.30
CA LYS A 289 -12.58 -16.58 21.16
C LYS A 289 -13.72 -15.57 21.12
N SER A 290 -14.28 -15.21 22.26
CA SER A 290 -15.31 -14.17 22.35
C SER A 290 -14.76 -12.81 21.92
N ASN A 291 -13.54 -12.47 22.35
CA ASN A 291 -12.85 -11.24 21.98
C ASN A 291 -12.56 -11.19 20.47
N LEU A 292 -12.06 -12.28 19.89
CA LEU A 292 -11.79 -12.40 18.46
C LEU A 292 -13.07 -12.24 17.62
N ARG A 293 -14.16 -12.88 18.05
CA ARG A 293 -15.47 -12.74 17.39
C ARG A 293 -15.96 -11.29 17.40
N PHE A 294 -15.76 -10.61 18.50
CA PHE A 294 -16.12 -9.22 18.64
C PHE A 294 -15.25 -8.33 17.71
N HIS A 295 -13.93 -8.56 17.69
CA HIS A 295 -12.99 -7.88 16.83
C HIS A 295 -13.36 -8.05 15.34
N TRP A 296 -13.65 -9.30 14.93
CA TRP A 296 -14.10 -9.64 13.59
C TRP A 296 -15.37 -8.88 13.17
N ARG A 297 -16.38 -8.85 14.04
CA ARG A 297 -17.65 -8.15 13.78
C ARG A 297 -17.45 -6.64 13.64
N CYS A 298 -16.62 -6.05 14.46
CA CYS A 298 -16.30 -4.61 14.38
C CYS A 298 -15.53 -4.26 13.11
N ALA A 299 -14.60 -5.11 12.71
CA ALA A 299 -13.89 -4.97 11.44
C ALA A 299 -14.86 -5.03 10.25
N LEU A 300 -15.76 -6.02 10.21
CA LEU A 300 -16.78 -6.13 9.16
C LEU A 300 -17.71 -4.91 9.13
N ALA A 301 -18.15 -4.43 10.29
CA ALA A 301 -19.02 -3.27 10.37
C ALA A 301 -18.32 -1.98 9.91
N SER A 302 -17.01 -1.82 10.19
CA SER A 302 -16.24 -0.68 9.68
C SER A 302 -16.04 -0.72 8.15
N LEU A 303 -15.92 -1.93 7.58
CA LEU A 303 -15.82 -2.12 6.13
C LEU A 303 -17.10 -1.71 5.36
N VAL A 304 -18.26 -1.64 6.02
CA VAL A 304 -19.49 -1.08 5.38
C VAL A 304 -19.27 0.38 4.98
N GLY A 305 -18.59 1.15 5.83
CA GLY A 305 -18.19 2.53 5.52
C GLY A 305 -17.26 2.60 4.31
N VAL A 306 -16.26 1.72 4.25
CA VAL A 306 -15.33 1.61 3.10
C VAL A 306 -16.07 1.21 1.82
N ASP A 307 -16.99 0.24 1.88
CA ASP A 307 -17.80 -0.16 0.72
C ASP A 307 -18.67 0.99 0.18
N ARG A 308 -19.15 1.88 1.08
CA ARG A 308 -19.79 3.14 0.67
C ARG A 308 -18.79 4.08 0.01
N ALA A 309 -17.60 4.26 0.59
CA ALA A 309 -16.54 5.12 0.05
C ALA A 309 -16.16 4.73 -1.38
N VAL A 310 -15.95 3.43 -1.63
CA VAL A 310 -15.71 2.90 -2.98
C VAL A 310 -16.85 3.29 -3.93
N GLY A 311 -18.10 3.15 -3.48
CA GLY A 311 -19.27 3.54 -4.29
C GLY A 311 -19.33 5.05 -4.58
N ASP A 312 -18.96 5.90 -3.62
CA ASP A 312 -18.97 7.35 -3.77
C ASP A 312 -17.86 7.84 -4.71
N VAL A 313 -16.65 7.33 -4.53
CA VAL A 313 -15.50 7.58 -5.41
C VAL A 313 -15.80 7.14 -6.85
N TYR A 314 -16.32 5.93 -7.04
CA TYR A 314 -16.72 5.44 -8.37
C TYR A 314 -17.78 6.35 -9.02
N ARG A 315 -18.78 6.81 -8.25
CA ARG A 315 -19.80 7.73 -8.75
C ARG A 315 -19.23 9.11 -9.07
N ALA A 316 -18.27 9.60 -8.30
CA ALA A 316 -17.59 10.87 -8.59
C ALA A 316 -16.89 10.82 -9.95
N VAL A 317 -16.08 9.79 -10.20
CA VAL A 317 -15.43 9.57 -11.51
C VAL A 317 -16.47 9.42 -12.63
N LYS A 318 -17.58 8.68 -12.39
CA LYS A 318 -18.66 8.53 -13.38
C LYS A 318 -19.30 9.87 -13.74
N ARG A 319 -19.55 10.76 -12.77
CA ARG A 319 -20.17 12.07 -13.01
C ARG A 319 -19.28 13.00 -13.83
N GLN A 320 -17.95 12.82 -13.76
CA GLN A 320 -17.00 13.55 -14.59
C GLN A 320 -16.85 12.95 -16.01
N GLY A 321 -17.53 11.85 -16.32
CA GLY A 321 -17.39 11.18 -17.62
C GLY A 321 -16.17 10.26 -17.73
N GLU A 322 -15.34 10.18 -16.70
CA GLU A 322 -13.99 9.60 -16.74
C GLU A 322 -13.90 8.08 -16.52
N LEU A 323 -15.03 7.35 -16.41
CA LEU A 323 -14.97 5.89 -16.17
C LEU A 323 -14.25 5.09 -17.26
N GLY A 324 -14.31 5.56 -18.50
CA GLY A 324 -13.62 4.96 -19.66
C GLY A 324 -12.12 5.21 -19.66
N ASN A 325 -11.69 6.21 -18.88
CA ASN A 325 -10.30 6.65 -18.77
C ASN A 325 -9.69 6.44 -17.37
N THR A 326 -10.40 5.79 -16.44
CA THR A 326 -9.94 5.61 -15.06
C THR A 326 -9.73 4.15 -14.70
N ILE A 327 -8.54 3.85 -14.22
CA ILE A 327 -8.16 2.57 -13.62
C ILE A 327 -8.47 2.62 -12.13
N PHE A 328 -9.12 1.58 -11.61
CA PHE A 328 -9.34 1.42 -10.17
C PHE A 328 -8.51 0.25 -9.68
N VAL A 329 -7.75 0.48 -8.64
CA VAL A 329 -6.99 -0.53 -7.88
C VAL A 329 -7.54 -0.57 -6.47
N TYR A 330 -7.92 -1.76 -5.98
CA TYR A 330 -8.36 -1.98 -4.60
C TYR A 330 -7.45 -3.00 -3.95
N ILE A 331 -6.83 -2.66 -2.81
CA ILE A 331 -5.88 -3.48 -2.07
C ILE A 331 -6.05 -3.35 -0.55
N SER A 332 -5.42 -4.29 0.19
CA SER A 332 -5.05 -4.10 1.60
C SER A 332 -3.52 -4.01 1.73
N ASP A 333 -3.03 -3.31 2.76
CA ASP A 333 -1.59 -3.19 3.01
C ASP A 333 -1.01 -4.44 3.70
N ASN A 334 -1.78 -5.12 4.54
CA ASN A 334 -1.47 -6.41 5.15
C ASN A 334 -2.74 -7.09 5.66
N GLY A 335 -2.62 -8.38 6.01
CA GLY A 335 -3.68 -9.12 6.67
C GLY A 335 -3.62 -9.02 8.19
N LEU A 336 -4.41 -9.87 8.86
CA LEU A 336 -4.52 -9.93 10.33
C LEU A 336 -4.94 -11.33 10.79
N PHE A 337 -4.37 -11.83 11.88
CA PHE A 337 -4.77 -13.07 12.50
C PHE A 337 -6.00 -12.90 13.38
N TYR A 338 -6.87 -13.90 13.35
CA TYR A 338 -8.07 -14.00 14.17
C TYR A 338 -8.15 -15.33 14.93
N GLY A 339 -7.00 -15.85 15.37
CA GLY A 339 -6.88 -17.09 16.13
C GLY A 339 -6.30 -18.26 15.35
N GLU A 340 -5.95 -18.07 14.09
CA GLU A 340 -5.22 -19.04 13.29
C GLU A 340 -3.85 -19.29 13.94
N HIS A 341 -3.36 -20.54 13.89
CA HIS A 341 -2.11 -20.98 14.52
C HIS A 341 -1.98 -20.58 16.00
N ARG A 342 -3.11 -20.44 16.70
CA ARG A 342 -3.22 -19.91 18.08
C ARG A 342 -2.78 -18.46 18.25
N ILE A 343 -2.65 -17.72 17.15
CA ILE A 343 -2.27 -16.31 17.17
C ILE A 343 -3.55 -15.49 17.39
N ASP A 344 -3.72 -14.96 18.60
CA ASP A 344 -4.95 -14.28 19.03
C ASP A 344 -5.15 -12.88 18.43
N SER A 345 -4.12 -12.29 17.90
CA SER A 345 -4.18 -11.02 17.15
C SER A 345 -2.83 -10.70 16.51
N GLY A 346 -2.86 -9.80 15.51
CA GLY A 346 -1.67 -9.21 14.89
C GLY A 346 -1.42 -9.72 13.50
N LYS A 347 -0.23 -9.45 13.06
CA LYS A 347 0.28 -9.68 11.70
C LYS A 347 1.78 -9.89 11.82
N VAL A 348 2.55 -9.86 10.79
CA VAL A 348 4.01 -10.00 10.77
C VAL A 348 4.46 -11.42 10.47
N LEU A 349 3.84 -12.44 11.05
CA LEU A 349 4.25 -13.83 10.79
C LEU A 349 3.92 -14.24 9.34
N PRO A 350 4.77 -15.09 8.73
CA PRO A 350 4.73 -15.40 7.30
C PRO A 350 3.71 -16.49 6.95
N TYR A 351 2.45 -16.30 7.38
CA TYR A 351 1.31 -17.16 7.03
C TYR A 351 0.32 -16.43 6.11
N ASP A 352 -0.40 -17.17 5.31
CA ASP A 352 -1.36 -16.63 4.33
C ASP A 352 -2.37 -15.64 4.94
N GLU A 353 -2.72 -15.79 6.23
CA GLU A 353 -3.62 -14.85 6.91
C GLU A 353 -3.07 -13.42 7.01
N ALA A 354 -1.75 -13.28 7.09
CA ALA A 354 -1.08 -11.98 7.12
C ALA A 354 -0.55 -11.56 5.73
N LEU A 355 -0.12 -12.52 4.91
CA LEU A 355 0.53 -12.28 3.63
C LEU A 355 -0.45 -12.11 2.48
N ARG A 356 -1.48 -12.99 2.36
CA ARG A 356 -2.37 -13.06 1.20
C ARG A 356 -3.56 -12.11 1.35
N LEU A 357 -3.67 -11.18 0.42
CA LEU A 357 -4.51 -10.00 0.50
C LEU A 357 -5.49 -9.89 -0.68
N PRO A 358 -6.55 -9.07 -0.55
CA PRO A 358 -7.34 -8.69 -1.70
C PRO A 358 -6.55 -7.78 -2.66
N LEU A 359 -6.61 -8.09 -3.95
CA LEU A 359 -6.25 -7.19 -5.04
C LEU A 359 -7.27 -7.31 -6.15
N VAL A 360 -7.79 -6.16 -6.59
CA VAL A 360 -8.62 -6.04 -7.79
C VAL A 360 -8.11 -4.86 -8.61
N ILE A 361 -7.91 -5.08 -9.90
CA ILE A 361 -7.60 -4.02 -10.87
C ILE A 361 -8.72 -3.97 -11.91
N LYS A 362 -9.44 -2.84 -11.97
CA LYS A 362 -10.41 -2.58 -13.02
C LYS A 362 -9.73 -1.74 -14.11
N LEU A 363 -9.28 -2.43 -15.16
CA LEU A 363 -8.67 -1.84 -16.34
C LEU A 363 -9.75 -1.51 -17.38
N PRO A 364 -9.91 -0.26 -17.83
CA PRO A 364 -10.83 0.09 -18.91
C PRO A 364 -10.49 -0.62 -20.24
N LYS A 365 -11.50 -0.83 -21.11
CA LYS A 365 -11.34 -1.58 -22.36
C LYS A 365 -10.22 -1.00 -23.26
N ARG A 366 -10.10 0.33 -23.34
CA ARG A 366 -9.10 1.02 -24.17
C ARG A 366 -7.65 0.66 -23.83
N TYR A 367 -7.38 0.28 -22.58
CA TYR A 367 -6.03 -0.07 -22.10
C TYR A 367 -5.73 -1.57 -22.12
N ARG A 368 -6.59 -2.39 -22.74
CA ARG A 368 -6.39 -3.85 -22.83
C ARG A 368 -5.75 -4.29 -24.14
N GLY A 369 -5.33 -3.35 -25.01
CA GLY A 369 -4.76 -3.71 -26.31
C GLY A 369 -5.67 -4.57 -27.20
N GLY A 370 -7.00 -4.37 -27.12
CA GLY A 370 -7.97 -5.18 -27.86
C GLY A 370 -8.34 -6.51 -27.19
N GLN A 371 -7.67 -6.88 -26.11
CA GLN A 371 -7.89 -8.17 -25.45
C GLN A 371 -9.16 -8.17 -24.59
N GLU A 372 -9.76 -9.36 -24.44
CA GLU A 372 -10.84 -9.59 -23.51
C GLU A 372 -10.38 -9.43 -22.05
N ARG A 373 -11.33 -9.12 -21.18
CA ARG A 373 -11.04 -8.94 -19.76
C ARG A 373 -10.65 -10.26 -19.09
N VAL A 374 -9.46 -10.32 -18.54
CA VAL A 374 -9.06 -11.39 -17.61
C VAL A 374 -9.88 -11.24 -16.32
N GLN A 375 -10.64 -12.26 -15.94
CA GLN A 375 -11.51 -12.20 -14.76
C GLN A 375 -10.76 -12.51 -13.48
N LYS A 376 -9.85 -13.48 -13.53
CA LYS A 376 -9.09 -13.98 -12.39
C LYS A 376 -7.67 -14.29 -12.80
N VAL A 377 -6.73 -13.99 -11.91
CA VAL A 377 -5.33 -14.35 -11.98
C VAL A 377 -4.99 -15.10 -10.71
N ASP A 378 -4.39 -16.27 -10.85
CA ASP A 378 -3.94 -17.12 -9.72
C ASP A 378 -2.42 -17.06 -9.50
N ALA A 379 -1.66 -16.52 -10.46
CA ALA A 379 -0.22 -16.33 -10.33
C ALA A 379 0.15 -15.46 -9.11
N PRO A 380 1.23 -15.77 -8.38
CA PRO A 380 1.69 -14.96 -7.26
C PRO A 380 2.16 -13.58 -7.75
N VAL A 381 1.63 -12.54 -7.12
CA VAL A 381 1.97 -11.13 -7.37
C VAL A 381 2.18 -10.40 -6.06
N GLY A 382 3.11 -9.44 -6.01
CA GLY A 382 3.47 -8.71 -4.80
C GLY A 382 3.02 -7.25 -4.79
N ASN A 383 3.05 -6.63 -3.63
CA ASN A 383 2.83 -5.18 -3.50
C ASN A 383 3.94 -4.36 -4.20
N ILE A 384 5.12 -4.94 -4.41
CA ILE A 384 6.23 -4.38 -5.20
C ILE A 384 5.88 -4.23 -6.69
N ASP A 385 4.87 -4.95 -7.19
CA ASP A 385 4.48 -4.95 -8.61
C ASP A 385 3.55 -3.78 -8.98
N LEU A 386 3.01 -3.08 -7.99
CA LEU A 386 2.02 -2.03 -8.24
C LEU A 386 2.65 -0.77 -8.81
N ALA A 387 3.81 -0.33 -8.29
CA ALA A 387 4.52 0.83 -8.86
C ALA A 387 4.90 0.62 -10.33
N PRO A 388 5.60 -0.47 -10.72
CA PRO A 388 5.91 -0.71 -12.12
C PRO A 388 4.67 -0.86 -13.01
N THR A 389 3.56 -1.41 -12.48
CA THR A 389 2.28 -1.48 -13.23
C THR A 389 1.68 -0.10 -13.50
N ILE A 390 1.70 0.78 -12.50
CA ILE A 390 1.16 2.13 -12.64
C ILE A 390 2.04 2.95 -13.58
N LEU A 391 3.37 2.81 -13.49
CA LEU A 391 4.31 3.49 -14.39
C LEU A 391 4.16 3.03 -15.85
N ASP A 392 4.00 1.73 -16.07
CA ASP A 392 3.76 1.17 -17.41
C ASP A 392 2.49 1.79 -18.03
N LEU A 393 1.38 1.85 -17.26
CA LEU A 393 0.14 2.49 -17.68
C LEU A 393 0.25 4.01 -17.86
N ALA A 394 1.12 4.66 -17.09
CA ALA A 394 1.36 6.09 -17.16
C ALA A 394 2.40 6.47 -18.23
N HIS A 395 3.01 5.50 -18.90
CA HIS A 395 4.17 5.70 -19.80
C HIS A 395 5.29 6.50 -19.12
N ALA A 396 5.53 6.23 -17.82
CA ALA A 396 6.48 6.92 -16.97
C ALA A 396 7.66 6.03 -16.61
N GLN A 397 8.79 6.67 -16.27
CA GLN A 397 10.00 6.00 -15.81
C GLN A 397 10.20 6.21 -14.30
N PRO A 398 10.86 5.28 -13.59
CA PRO A 398 11.14 5.40 -12.15
C PRO A 398 12.31 6.37 -11.89
N CYS A 399 12.26 7.56 -12.47
CA CYS A 399 13.34 8.53 -12.43
C CYS A 399 12.88 9.83 -11.75
N PRO A 400 13.65 10.35 -10.76
CA PRO A 400 13.40 11.67 -10.19
C PRO A 400 13.82 12.77 -11.17
N PRO A 401 13.49 14.05 -10.90
CA PRO A 401 13.94 15.17 -11.73
C PRO A 401 15.48 15.24 -11.85
N GLU A 402 16.15 14.89 -10.78
CA GLU A 402 17.62 14.84 -10.69
C GLU A 402 18.05 13.53 -10.02
N GLY A 403 19.15 12.96 -10.47
CA GLY A 403 19.72 11.72 -9.94
C GLY A 403 19.40 10.47 -10.76
N ALA A 404 19.76 9.32 -10.24
CA ALA A 404 19.59 8.04 -10.91
C ALA A 404 18.15 7.52 -10.78
N CYS A 405 17.68 6.83 -11.80
CA CYS A 405 16.43 6.09 -11.75
C CYS A 405 16.47 5.01 -10.66
N ARG A 406 15.33 4.76 -10.02
CA ARG A 406 15.25 3.71 -9.02
C ARG A 406 15.20 2.33 -9.70
N VAL A 407 16.06 1.44 -9.29
CA VAL A 407 15.98 0.03 -9.64
C VAL A 407 14.85 -0.59 -8.81
N MET A 408 13.79 -1.05 -9.48
CA MET A 408 12.65 -1.70 -8.84
C MET A 408 12.80 -3.22 -8.84
N ASP A 409 12.34 -3.88 -7.77
CA ASP A 409 12.41 -5.35 -7.64
C ASP A 409 11.15 -6.05 -8.17
N GLY A 410 10.06 -5.28 -8.33
CA GLY A 410 8.80 -5.76 -8.89
C GLY A 410 8.70 -5.57 -10.40
N ARG A 411 7.71 -6.23 -11.01
CA ARG A 411 7.40 -6.15 -12.44
C ARG A 411 5.97 -5.70 -12.71
N SER A 412 5.73 -5.15 -13.89
CA SER A 412 4.38 -4.75 -14.31
C SER A 412 3.44 -5.95 -14.40
N LEU A 413 2.21 -5.79 -13.88
CA LEU A 413 1.12 -6.77 -13.99
C LEU A 413 0.39 -6.71 -15.35
N MET A 414 0.80 -5.84 -16.26
CA MET A 414 0.14 -5.68 -17.57
C MET A 414 0.09 -6.98 -18.38
N PRO A 415 1.14 -7.83 -18.41
CA PRO A 415 1.06 -9.13 -19.07
C PRO A 415 -0.06 -10.02 -18.56
N LEU A 416 -0.34 -10.02 -17.26
CA LEU A 416 -1.45 -10.76 -16.65
C LEU A 416 -2.81 -10.12 -16.88
N LEU A 417 -2.88 -8.79 -16.93
CA LEU A 417 -4.12 -8.03 -17.15
C LEU A 417 -4.59 -8.09 -18.60
N THR A 418 -3.66 -8.22 -19.55
CA THR A 418 -3.92 -8.26 -20.99
C THR A 418 -3.77 -9.65 -21.60
N ASN A 419 -3.34 -10.65 -20.80
CA ASN A 419 -3.04 -12.01 -21.30
C ASN A 419 -2.03 -12.01 -22.46
N SER A 420 -1.03 -11.12 -22.40
CA SER A 420 -0.04 -10.96 -23.47
C SER A 420 1.16 -11.91 -23.36
N GLY A 421 1.21 -12.77 -22.30
CA GLY A 421 2.32 -13.68 -22.07
C GLY A 421 3.51 -13.03 -21.35
N GLY A 422 4.60 -13.78 -21.17
CA GLY A 422 5.84 -13.29 -20.55
C GLY A 422 5.85 -13.24 -19.02
N TRP A 423 4.85 -13.79 -18.34
CA TRP A 423 4.87 -13.92 -16.88
C TRP A 423 5.60 -15.19 -16.46
N PRO A 424 6.55 -15.14 -15.50
CA PRO A 424 7.25 -16.33 -15.02
C PRO A 424 6.30 -17.33 -14.38
N SER A 425 6.36 -18.59 -14.83
CA SER A 425 5.47 -19.65 -14.34
C SER A 425 5.83 -20.17 -12.95
N ASP A 426 7.07 -19.95 -12.51
CA ASP A 426 7.60 -20.44 -11.23
C ASP A 426 7.96 -19.31 -10.27
N ARG A 427 7.41 -18.12 -10.46
CA ARG A 427 7.70 -16.92 -9.67
C ARG A 427 7.66 -17.19 -8.17
N GLY A 428 8.71 -16.78 -7.47
CA GLY A 428 8.77 -16.73 -6.01
C GLY A 428 8.90 -15.30 -5.53
N LEU A 429 8.13 -14.94 -4.52
CA LEU A 429 8.21 -13.63 -3.87
C LEU A 429 8.92 -13.75 -2.53
N LEU A 430 9.85 -12.86 -2.27
CA LEU A 430 10.42 -12.73 -0.93
C LEU A 430 9.33 -12.22 0.03
N THR A 431 9.22 -12.86 1.18
CA THR A 431 8.53 -12.33 2.35
C THR A 431 9.54 -12.14 3.47
N GLU A 432 9.69 -10.94 3.97
CA GLU A 432 10.75 -10.59 4.91
C GLU A 432 10.24 -9.76 6.09
N TYR A 433 10.93 -9.88 7.24
CA TYR A 433 10.69 -9.06 8.40
C TYR A 433 11.97 -8.89 9.21
N HIS A 434 12.49 -7.66 9.32
CA HIS A 434 13.79 -7.35 9.92
C HIS A 434 13.68 -6.22 10.96
N ALA A 435 12.68 -6.30 11.83
CA ALA A 435 12.36 -5.20 12.72
C ALA A 435 13.18 -5.13 14.02
N GLY A 436 13.96 -6.14 14.31
CA GLY A 436 14.50 -6.28 15.67
C GLY A 436 13.38 -6.59 16.66
N SER A 437 13.45 -6.07 17.89
CA SER A 437 12.49 -6.38 18.94
C SER A 437 11.06 -5.89 18.66
N SER A 438 10.24 -6.63 17.96
CA SER A 438 8.82 -6.32 17.78
C SER A 438 7.87 -7.18 18.60
N GLY A 439 8.24 -7.49 19.69
CA GLY A 439 7.61 -7.72 20.92
C GLY A 439 6.32 -8.51 21.08
N ARG A 440 5.50 -8.84 20.13
CA ARG A 440 4.26 -9.58 20.40
C ARG A 440 4.24 -11.00 19.82
N TYR A 441 5.02 -11.26 18.79
CA TYR A 441 4.88 -12.48 17.99
C TYR A 441 6.08 -13.40 18.03
N ALA A 442 6.95 -13.21 19.01
CA ALA A 442 8.11 -14.05 19.23
C ALA A 442 9.11 -14.18 18.05
N THR A 443 8.85 -13.58 16.87
CA THR A 443 9.85 -13.45 15.80
C THR A 443 10.41 -12.03 15.75
N CYS A 444 11.73 -11.94 15.49
CA CYS A 444 12.41 -10.65 15.31
C CYS A 444 12.89 -10.47 13.87
N GLN A 445 13.24 -11.57 13.23
CA GLN A 445 13.73 -11.55 11.87
C GLN A 445 13.46 -12.88 11.19
N TYR A 446 12.94 -12.82 9.97
CA TYR A 446 12.83 -13.94 9.06
C TYR A 446 12.93 -13.49 7.62
N ASP A 447 13.33 -14.44 6.76
CA ASP A 447 13.20 -14.39 5.33
C ASP A 447 12.44 -15.62 4.86
N GLY A 448 11.58 -15.46 3.85
CA GLY A 448 10.80 -16.54 3.29
C GLY A 448 10.56 -16.35 1.80
N ILE A 449 10.41 -17.43 1.08
CA ILE A 449 10.00 -17.44 -0.32
C ILE A 449 8.59 -18.02 -0.44
N ARG A 450 7.67 -17.24 -1.06
CA ARG A 450 6.29 -17.63 -1.34
C ARG A 450 6.11 -17.82 -2.84
N THR A 451 5.89 -19.04 -3.26
CA THR A 451 5.53 -19.41 -4.64
C THR A 451 4.04 -19.73 -4.73
N GLU A 452 3.50 -20.01 -5.90
CA GLU A 452 2.10 -20.44 -6.07
C GLU A 452 1.73 -21.63 -5.16
N ASN A 453 2.63 -22.59 -5.04
CA ASN A 453 2.33 -23.88 -4.41
C ASN A 453 3.12 -24.16 -3.12
N SER A 454 4.01 -23.28 -2.71
CA SER A 454 4.87 -23.51 -1.54
C SER A 454 5.24 -22.22 -0.82
N ILE A 455 5.49 -22.34 0.47
CA ILE A 455 6.19 -21.34 1.25
C ILE A 455 7.32 -22.02 2.01
N TYR A 456 8.50 -21.41 2.01
CA TYR A 456 9.66 -21.80 2.81
C TYR A 456 10.19 -20.59 3.56
N VAL A 457 10.44 -20.72 4.85
CA VAL A 457 10.80 -19.62 5.74
C VAL A 457 11.96 -20.01 6.65
N GLU A 458 12.91 -19.09 6.80
CA GLU A 458 14.01 -19.16 7.75
C GLU A 458 13.87 -18.05 8.80
N HIS A 459 13.64 -18.43 10.05
CA HIS A 459 13.62 -17.49 11.20
C HIS A 459 15.03 -17.35 11.74
N HIS A 460 15.63 -16.18 11.57
CA HIS A 460 17.02 -15.89 11.95
C HIS A 460 17.14 -15.38 13.39
N SER A 461 16.08 -14.77 13.93
CA SER A 461 16.03 -14.41 15.33
C SER A 461 14.61 -14.40 15.89
N VAL A 462 14.53 -14.74 17.18
CA VAL A 462 13.27 -14.83 17.92
C VAL A 462 13.36 -14.07 19.23
N VAL A 463 12.22 -13.70 19.80
CA VAL A 463 12.17 -13.04 21.12
C VAL A 463 12.61 -14.03 22.18
N ALA A 464 13.73 -13.73 22.85
CA ALA A 464 14.28 -14.53 23.94
C ALA A 464 13.52 -14.30 25.25
N ASP A 465 13.19 -13.03 25.53
CA ASP A 465 12.45 -12.60 26.72
C ASP A 465 11.29 -11.68 26.32
N PRO A 466 10.04 -12.11 26.54
CA PRO A 466 8.86 -11.31 26.24
C PRO A 466 8.74 -10.01 27.05
N ALA A 467 9.34 -9.94 28.24
CA ALA A 467 9.27 -8.76 29.12
C ALA A 467 10.20 -7.64 28.61
N THR A 468 11.44 -7.99 28.26
CA THR A 468 12.44 -7.05 27.73
C THR A 468 12.39 -6.93 26.21
N ARG A 469 11.72 -7.87 25.54
CA ARG A 469 11.66 -7.98 24.08
C ARG A 469 13.03 -8.09 23.41
N THR A 470 13.99 -8.67 24.09
CA THR A 470 15.30 -8.94 23.51
C THR A 470 15.23 -10.07 22.50
N CYS A 471 15.95 -9.92 21.39
CA CYS A 471 16.03 -10.93 20.34
C CYS A 471 17.25 -11.83 20.55
N ARG A 472 17.09 -13.11 20.23
CA ARG A 472 18.15 -14.11 20.24
C ARG A 472 18.28 -14.72 18.85
N ALA A 473 19.48 -14.81 18.35
CA ALA A 473 19.77 -15.52 17.10
C ALA A 473 19.29 -16.97 17.18
N THR A 474 18.74 -17.46 16.11
CA THR A 474 18.30 -18.85 15.91
C THR A 474 18.32 -19.19 14.44
N LEU A 475 18.15 -20.46 14.12
CA LEU A 475 17.71 -20.87 12.79
C LEU A 475 16.59 -21.87 12.98
N GLU A 476 15.34 -21.38 12.86
CA GLU A 476 14.15 -22.23 12.87
C GLU A 476 13.47 -22.09 11.51
N VAL A 477 13.03 -23.19 10.91
CA VAL A 477 12.57 -23.23 9.52
C VAL A 477 11.16 -23.79 9.40
N GLU A 478 10.44 -23.30 8.40
CA GLU A 478 9.12 -23.81 8.04
C GLU A 478 9.05 -24.04 6.54
N ARG A 479 8.37 -25.11 6.14
CA ARG A 479 8.01 -25.38 4.75
C ARG A 479 6.62 -25.98 4.66
N TYR A 480 5.78 -25.41 3.81
CA TYR A 480 4.41 -25.88 3.56
C TYR A 480 4.16 -26.11 2.08
N ASP A 481 3.44 -27.18 1.75
CA ASP A 481 2.88 -27.46 0.42
C ASP A 481 1.47 -26.87 0.37
N LEU A 482 1.33 -25.67 -0.16
CA LEU A 482 0.07 -24.91 -0.15
C LEU A 482 -1.01 -25.50 -1.04
N LYS A 483 -0.64 -26.37 -1.98
CA LYS A 483 -1.59 -27.10 -2.83
C LYS A 483 -2.31 -28.20 -2.03
N ARG A 484 -1.58 -28.89 -1.16
CA ARG A 484 -2.11 -29.99 -0.32
C ARG A 484 -2.53 -29.54 1.06
N ASP A 485 -1.91 -28.48 1.56
CA ASP A 485 -2.10 -27.91 2.88
C ASP A 485 -2.27 -26.38 2.80
N PRO A 486 -3.40 -25.90 2.26
CA PRO A 486 -3.67 -24.47 2.09
C PRO A 486 -3.92 -23.72 3.41
N TYR A 487 -3.82 -24.38 4.53
CA TYR A 487 -3.94 -23.83 5.88
C TYR A 487 -2.66 -23.91 6.68
N GLU A 488 -1.54 -24.34 6.06
CA GLU A 488 -0.20 -24.38 6.68
C GLU A 488 -0.17 -25.13 8.02
N LEU A 489 -0.90 -26.27 8.08
CA LEU A 489 -1.04 -27.09 9.29
C LEU A 489 0.14 -28.02 9.51
N ARG A 490 0.79 -28.46 8.45
CA ARG A 490 1.86 -29.47 8.48
C ARG A 490 3.17 -28.86 8.02
N ASN A 491 4.00 -28.45 8.97
CA ASN A 491 5.36 -28.05 8.66
C ASN A 491 6.19 -29.27 8.22
N LEU A 492 6.64 -29.28 6.97
CA LEU A 492 7.46 -30.35 6.42
C LEU A 492 8.85 -30.40 7.06
N CYS A 493 9.33 -29.27 7.61
CA CYS A 493 10.53 -29.18 8.43
C CYS A 493 10.18 -29.40 9.92
N TYR A 494 9.83 -30.63 10.28
CA TYR A 494 9.23 -30.95 11.58
C TYR A 494 9.95 -30.33 12.77
N GLY A 495 9.22 -29.60 13.57
CA GLY A 495 9.71 -28.94 14.78
C GLY A 495 10.59 -27.71 14.50
N GLY A 496 10.54 -27.16 13.28
CA GLY A 496 11.33 -26.00 12.90
C GLY A 496 12.84 -26.28 12.79
N THR A 497 13.22 -27.50 12.46
CA THR A 497 14.63 -27.90 12.41
C THR A 497 15.04 -28.25 10.96
N ILE A 498 16.07 -27.58 10.44
CA ILE A 498 16.52 -27.76 9.04
C ILE A 498 16.90 -29.23 8.74
N ALA A 499 17.51 -29.94 9.68
CA ALA A 499 17.87 -31.35 9.53
C ALA A 499 16.63 -32.28 9.40
N ARG A 500 15.43 -31.79 9.64
CA ARG A 500 14.16 -32.51 9.50
C ARG A 500 13.32 -32.02 8.33
N CYS A 501 13.86 -31.14 7.50
CA CYS A 501 13.25 -30.78 6.22
C CYS A 501 13.36 -31.97 5.26
N PRO A 502 12.46 -32.06 4.28
CA PRO A 502 12.61 -33.01 3.18
C PRO A 502 13.95 -32.81 2.49
N ASN A 503 14.70 -33.92 2.26
CA ASN A 503 15.92 -33.90 1.45
C ASN A 503 15.55 -34.14 -0.02
N ASP A 504 14.92 -33.12 -0.64
CA ASP A 504 14.45 -33.18 -2.03
C ASP A 504 14.93 -31.97 -2.84
N ALA A 505 14.88 -32.10 -4.18
CA ALA A 505 15.30 -31.03 -5.09
C ALA A 505 14.51 -29.72 -4.87
N GLN A 506 13.23 -29.81 -4.47
CA GLN A 506 12.40 -28.65 -4.18
C GLN A 506 12.88 -27.90 -2.94
N GLN A 507 13.28 -28.60 -1.86
CA GLN A 507 13.86 -27.98 -0.67
C GLN A 507 15.12 -27.19 -1.02
N ASN A 508 16.03 -27.82 -1.76
CA ASN A 508 17.29 -27.19 -2.16
C ASN A 508 17.04 -25.97 -3.06
N SER A 509 16.11 -26.07 -4.00
CA SER A 509 15.73 -24.97 -4.87
C SER A 509 15.11 -23.81 -4.10
N LEU A 510 14.17 -24.08 -3.17
CA LEU A 510 13.54 -23.03 -2.35
C LEU A 510 14.56 -22.33 -1.45
N ALA A 511 15.46 -23.08 -0.80
CA ALA A 511 16.49 -22.50 0.05
C ALA A 511 17.47 -21.62 -0.74
N GLN A 512 17.96 -22.10 -1.90
CA GLN A 512 18.87 -21.33 -2.75
C GLN A 512 18.19 -20.05 -3.25
N ARG A 513 16.98 -20.14 -3.79
CA ARG A 513 16.23 -18.99 -4.29
C ARG A 513 15.89 -18.00 -3.16
N LEU A 514 15.63 -18.49 -1.95
CA LEU A 514 15.43 -17.61 -0.79
C LEU A 514 16.69 -16.81 -0.49
N HIS A 515 17.87 -17.45 -0.48
CA HIS A 515 19.13 -16.77 -0.22
C HIS A 515 19.45 -15.73 -1.31
N ASP A 516 19.17 -16.05 -2.57
CA ASP A 516 19.32 -15.09 -3.67
C ASP A 516 18.36 -13.90 -3.51
N LEU A 517 17.08 -14.15 -3.17
CA LEU A 517 16.06 -13.11 -2.95
C LEU A 517 16.34 -12.22 -1.73
N ALA A 518 16.92 -12.76 -0.67
CA ALA A 518 17.19 -12.00 0.57
C ALA A 518 18.21 -10.86 0.38
N ASP A 519 19.00 -10.90 -0.69
CA ASP A 519 19.96 -9.84 -1.07
C ASP A 519 19.80 -9.37 -2.52
N CYS A 520 18.64 -9.60 -3.14
CA CYS A 520 18.44 -9.27 -4.55
C CYS A 520 18.22 -7.78 -4.81
N ALA A 521 18.43 -7.35 -6.05
CA ALA A 521 18.03 -6.04 -6.54
C ALA A 521 17.73 -6.07 -8.03
N GLY A 522 16.58 -5.52 -8.44
CA GLY A 522 16.21 -5.39 -9.85
C GLY A 522 15.80 -6.70 -10.53
N ILE A 523 15.57 -6.63 -11.82
CA ILE A 523 15.08 -7.74 -12.66
C ILE A 523 16.06 -7.96 -13.81
N GLU A 524 16.44 -9.22 -14.03
CA GLU A 524 17.33 -9.62 -15.12
C GLU A 524 16.75 -9.22 -16.50
N GLY A 525 17.59 -8.66 -17.36
CA GLY A 525 17.19 -8.19 -18.68
C GLY A 525 16.47 -6.84 -18.71
N ARG A 526 16.05 -6.29 -17.55
CA ARG A 526 15.53 -4.92 -17.43
C ARG A 526 16.54 -3.96 -16.80
N ASP A 527 17.23 -4.41 -15.77
CA ASP A 527 18.10 -3.56 -14.95
C ASP A 527 19.56 -3.97 -15.05
N GLU A 528 20.47 -3.04 -14.76
CA GLU A 528 21.87 -3.37 -14.53
C GLU A 528 22.05 -3.98 -13.13
N ARG A 529 23.03 -4.87 -13.00
CA ARG A 529 23.30 -5.55 -11.72
C ARG A 529 23.84 -4.56 -10.68
N VAL A 530 23.12 -4.41 -9.60
CA VAL A 530 23.47 -3.48 -8.51
C VAL A 530 24.57 -4.11 -7.63
N HIS A 531 25.78 -3.57 -7.67
CA HIS A 531 26.91 -3.99 -6.84
C HIS A 531 27.15 -5.52 -6.82
N GLY A 532 26.91 -6.21 -7.93
CA GLY A 532 27.09 -7.66 -8.04
C GLY A 532 26.01 -8.52 -7.37
N ARG A 533 24.97 -7.93 -6.80
CA ARG A 533 23.85 -8.61 -6.15
C ARG A 533 23.05 -9.44 -7.17
N PRO A 534 22.42 -10.55 -6.75
CA PRO A 534 21.51 -11.30 -7.62
C PRO A 534 20.32 -10.45 -8.06
N PHE A 535 19.72 -10.78 -9.20
CA PHE A 535 18.42 -10.21 -9.57
C PHE A 535 17.29 -10.83 -8.74
N CYS A 536 16.23 -10.08 -8.52
CA CYS A 536 15.05 -10.58 -7.80
C CYS A 536 14.20 -11.51 -8.68
N GLU A 537 14.35 -11.41 -9.98
CA GLU A 537 13.72 -12.27 -10.99
C GLU A 537 14.59 -12.39 -12.24
#